data_8670ec105e5bb9c2949915387bcb274c
#
_entry.id   8670ec105e5bb9c2949915387bcb274c
#
_cell.length_a   1.000
_cell.length_b   1.000
_cell.length_c   1.000
_cell.angle_alpha   90.00
_cell.angle_beta   90.00
_cell.angle_gamma   90.00
#
_symmetry.space_group_name_H-M   'P 1'
#
loop_
_entity.id
_entity.type
_entity.pdbx_description
1 polymer ?
#
loop_
_entity_poly.entity_id
_entity_poly.type
_entity_poly.pdbx_seq_one_letter_code
_entity_poly.pdbx_strand_id
1 'polypeptide(L)'
;MILVPILITVALLAIIGGVGYYIYNNYQYYTTDDAQVTGNIVSVSAPANGQLTTLSVKQGDKVTAGQTIGTITPAATVSASGTRTQGNAINLTSPIDGTIVQTSAVQGQAVAPGLTLVQLTNLNALTVTAYVDESQINNVKIGQDVDVHVDAYSDTTYTGHVQQIVQATAGQFSLLPTQDNASGNFTKVSQRVPVIITIDGSGGKDLVPGLSTEATIHLH
;
A
#
# COMPACT_ATOMS: atom_id res chain seq x y z
N MET A 1 44.25 37.87 27.19
CA MET A 1 44.59 36.52 26.77
C MET A 1 43.59 35.40 27.22
N ILE A 2 42.62 35.71 28.04
CA ILE A 2 41.66 34.72 28.60
C ILE A 2 40.48 34.42 27.64
N LEU A 3 40.21 35.30 26.67
CA LEU A 3 39.05 35.19 25.78
C LEU A 3 39.18 33.99 24.79
N VAL A 4 40.41 33.71 24.31
CA VAL A 4 40.64 32.62 23.35
C VAL A 4 40.38 31.24 23.94
N PRO A 5 40.86 30.89 25.14
CA PRO A 5 40.56 29.59 25.75
C PRO A 5 39.06 29.43 26.06
N ILE A 6 38.36 30.51 26.45
CA ILE A 6 36.92 30.48 26.67
C ILE A 6 36.16 30.19 25.38
N LEU A 7 36.55 30.81 24.27
CA LEU A 7 35.96 30.56 22.95
C LEU A 7 36.16 29.11 22.52
N ILE A 8 37.36 28.55 22.75
CA ILE A 8 37.66 27.15 22.42
C ILE A 8 36.80 26.19 23.27
N THR A 9 36.64 26.45 24.56
CA THR A 9 35.83 25.60 25.44
C THR A 9 34.36 25.64 25.06
N VAL A 10 33.81 26.82 24.71
CA VAL A 10 32.42 26.96 24.24
C VAL A 10 32.23 26.22 22.90
N ALA A 11 33.18 26.33 21.98
CA ALA A 11 33.13 25.61 20.70
C ALA A 11 33.16 24.08 20.91
N LEU A 12 34.02 23.58 21.80
CA LEU A 12 34.08 22.16 22.13
C LEU A 12 32.77 21.66 22.75
N LEU A 13 32.17 22.40 23.69
CA LEU A 13 30.90 22.05 24.30
C LEU A 13 29.75 22.04 23.26
N ALA A 14 29.75 23.01 22.32
CA ALA A 14 28.77 23.04 21.24
C ALA A 14 28.92 21.82 20.30
N ILE A 15 30.16 21.42 19.97
CA ILE A 15 30.42 20.21 19.15
C ILE A 15 29.96 18.95 19.89
N ILE A 16 30.36 18.80 21.15
CA ILE A 16 29.97 17.62 21.96
C ILE A 16 28.45 17.56 22.12
N GLY A 17 27.78 18.69 22.38
CA GLY A 17 26.33 18.79 22.47
C GLY A 17 25.65 18.44 21.12
N GLY A 18 26.16 18.98 20.02
CA GLY A 18 25.63 18.68 18.68
C GLY A 18 25.78 17.21 18.27
N VAL A 19 26.97 16.64 18.52
CA VAL A 19 27.23 15.21 18.24
C VAL A 19 26.38 14.33 19.15
N GLY A 20 26.27 14.68 20.45
CA GLY A 20 25.44 13.95 21.40
C GLY A 20 23.96 13.97 20.99
N TYR A 21 23.44 15.12 20.59
CA TYR A 21 22.07 15.26 20.10
C TYR A 21 21.83 14.45 18.81
N TYR A 22 22.77 14.50 17.87
CA TYR A 22 22.68 13.74 16.63
C TYR A 22 22.64 12.23 16.86
N ILE A 23 23.56 11.72 17.73
CA ILE A 23 23.59 10.29 18.10
C ILE A 23 22.30 9.89 18.81
N TYR A 24 21.81 10.71 19.75
CA TYR A 24 20.58 10.45 20.49
C TYR A 24 19.38 10.39 19.55
N ASN A 25 19.25 11.36 18.63
CA ASN A 25 18.15 11.39 17.68
C ASN A 25 18.17 10.19 16.73
N ASN A 26 19.35 9.85 16.21
CA ASN A 26 19.50 8.68 15.31
C ASN A 26 19.31 7.33 16.02
N TYR A 27 19.45 7.29 17.35
CA TYR A 27 19.15 6.11 18.14
C TYR A 27 17.65 5.97 18.45
N GLN A 28 16.93 7.07 18.56
CA GLN A 28 15.51 7.11 18.91
C GLN A 28 14.60 6.93 17.71
N TYR A 29 15.00 7.38 16.52
CA TYR A 29 14.15 7.44 15.33
C TYR A 29 14.81 6.79 14.13
N TYR A 30 14.02 6.06 13.39
CA TYR A 30 14.40 5.56 12.07
C TYR A 30 13.45 6.13 11.03
N THR A 31 13.96 6.89 10.09
CA THR A 31 13.18 7.49 9.01
C THR A 31 13.50 6.82 7.68
N THR A 32 12.46 6.51 6.91
CA THR A 32 12.56 6.00 5.54
C THR A 32 11.62 6.78 4.62
N ASP A 33 12.14 7.18 3.47
CA ASP A 33 11.42 7.79 2.35
C ASP A 33 10.89 6.74 1.36
N ASP A 34 11.30 5.46 1.53
CA ASP A 34 10.79 4.35 0.74
C ASP A 34 9.57 3.74 1.42
N ALA A 35 8.47 4.48 1.39
CA ALA A 35 7.20 4.04 1.93
C ALA A 35 6.05 4.49 1.03
N GLN A 36 4.95 3.74 1.05
CA GLN A 36 3.77 4.05 0.24
C GLN A 36 2.48 3.66 0.96
N VAL A 37 1.43 4.43 0.70
CA VAL A 37 0.07 4.06 1.12
C VAL A 37 -0.37 2.83 0.34
N THR A 38 -0.79 1.80 1.06
CA THR A 38 -1.31 0.55 0.49
C THR A 38 -2.72 0.28 1.01
N GLY A 39 -3.49 -0.45 0.23
CA GLY A 39 -4.84 -0.88 0.62
C GLY A 39 -5.17 -2.22 0.01
N ASN A 40 -6.03 -2.98 0.69
CA ASN A 40 -6.52 -4.23 0.15
C ASN A 40 -7.42 -3.97 -1.05
N ILE A 41 -6.92 -4.25 -2.25
CA ILE A 41 -7.71 -4.17 -3.49
C ILE A 41 -8.45 -5.49 -3.69
N VAL A 42 -9.78 -5.42 -3.70
CA VAL A 42 -10.65 -6.54 -3.95
C VAL A 42 -11.18 -6.46 -5.38
N SER A 43 -10.99 -7.52 -6.15
CA SER A 43 -11.46 -7.62 -7.53
C SER A 43 -12.81 -8.32 -7.60
N VAL A 44 -13.77 -7.68 -8.24
CA VAL A 44 -15.05 -8.32 -8.61
C VAL A 44 -14.91 -8.83 -10.04
N SER A 45 -14.96 -10.16 -10.19
CA SER A 45 -14.80 -10.84 -11.47
C SER A 45 -16.12 -11.42 -11.96
N ALA A 46 -16.20 -11.64 -13.27
CA ALA A 46 -17.35 -12.30 -13.89
C ALA A 46 -17.44 -13.75 -13.42
N PRO A 47 -18.63 -14.21 -12.93
CA PRO A 47 -18.82 -15.59 -12.49
C PRO A 47 -19.10 -16.58 -13.63
N ALA A 48 -19.51 -16.09 -14.79
CA ALA A 48 -19.91 -16.92 -15.93
C ALA A 48 -19.63 -16.24 -17.27
N ASN A 49 -19.62 -17.04 -18.34
CA ASN A 49 -19.61 -16.50 -19.72
C ASN A 49 -20.94 -15.77 -20.01
N GLY A 50 -20.84 -14.58 -20.58
CA GLY A 50 -22.03 -13.80 -20.90
C GLY A 50 -21.70 -12.42 -21.43
N GLN A 51 -22.68 -11.53 -21.33
CA GLN A 51 -22.55 -10.12 -21.66
C GLN A 51 -22.85 -9.28 -20.42
N LEU A 52 -21.99 -8.30 -20.13
CA LEU A 52 -22.23 -7.31 -19.08
C LEU A 52 -23.36 -6.38 -19.53
N THR A 53 -24.60 -6.65 -19.07
CA THR A 53 -25.79 -5.93 -19.52
C THR A 53 -25.88 -4.55 -18.88
N THR A 54 -25.54 -4.46 -17.60
CA THR A 54 -25.50 -3.18 -16.88
C THR A 54 -24.24 -3.10 -16.01
N LEU A 55 -23.68 -1.90 -15.89
CA LEU A 55 -22.66 -1.54 -14.93
C LEU A 55 -23.11 -0.23 -14.27
N SER A 56 -23.54 -0.29 -13.01
CA SER A 56 -24.20 0.83 -12.31
C SER A 56 -23.23 1.72 -11.54
N VAL A 57 -21.94 1.40 -11.59
CA VAL A 57 -20.90 2.09 -10.81
C VAL A 57 -19.79 2.63 -11.71
N LYS A 58 -19.17 3.69 -11.24
CA LYS A 58 -18.01 4.34 -11.87
C LYS A 58 -16.85 4.42 -10.89
N GLN A 59 -15.67 4.70 -11.41
CA GLN A 59 -14.50 4.99 -10.58
C GLN A 59 -14.81 6.18 -9.65
N GLY A 60 -14.45 6.05 -8.37
CA GLY A 60 -14.75 7.01 -7.31
C GLY A 60 -16.06 6.78 -6.56
N ASP A 61 -16.97 5.94 -7.06
CA ASP A 61 -18.23 5.66 -6.38
C ASP A 61 -18.01 4.83 -5.09
N LYS A 62 -18.75 5.19 -4.04
CA LYS A 62 -18.79 4.43 -2.78
C LYS A 62 -19.87 3.36 -2.89
N VAL A 63 -19.52 2.14 -2.46
CA VAL A 63 -20.43 0.99 -2.47
C VAL A 63 -20.42 0.29 -1.11
N THR A 64 -21.52 -0.37 -0.79
CA THR A 64 -21.64 -1.19 0.44
C THR A 64 -21.60 -2.68 0.09
N ALA A 65 -21.18 -3.49 1.06
CA ALA A 65 -21.19 -4.94 0.93
C ALA A 65 -22.60 -5.45 0.55
N GLY A 66 -22.66 -6.33 -0.46
CA GLY A 66 -23.91 -6.85 -1.00
C GLY A 66 -24.64 -5.93 -1.99
N GLN A 67 -24.19 -4.68 -2.18
CA GLN A 67 -24.78 -3.78 -3.17
C GLN A 67 -24.56 -4.32 -4.59
N THR A 68 -25.64 -4.33 -5.40
CA THR A 68 -25.54 -4.70 -6.81
C THR A 68 -24.84 -3.59 -7.60
N ILE A 69 -23.72 -3.93 -8.24
CA ILE A 69 -22.89 -3.02 -9.02
C ILE A 69 -23.02 -3.23 -10.54
N GLY A 70 -23.62 -4.33 -10.95
CA GLY A 70 -23.86 -4.65 -12.35
C GLY A 70 -24.65 -5.94 -12.55
N THR A 71 -24.93 -6.27 -13.80
CA THR A 71 -25.68 -7.48 -14.16
C THR A 71 -25.04 -8.13 -15.40
N ILE A 72 -24.83 -9.44 -15.35
CA ILE A 72 -24.39 -10.24 -16.48
C ILE A 72 -25.56 -11.09 -16.98
N THR A 73 -25.79 -11.07 -18.27
CA THR A 73 -26.69 -12.01 -18.92
C THR A 73 -25.84 -13.16 -19.50
N PRO A 74 -25.99 -14.40 -18.99
CA PRO A 74 -25.23 -15.53 -19.51
C PRO A 74 -25.50 -15.78 -20.99
N ALA A 75 -24.48 -16.30 -21.69
CA ALA A 75 -24.63 -16.72 -23.08
C ALA A 75 -25.66 -17.85 -23.16
N ALA A 76 -26.51 -17.79 -24.21
CA ALA A 76 -27.51 -18.83 -24.44
C ALA A 76 -26.81 -20.17 -24.71
N THR A 77 -27.25 -21.21 -23.99
CA THR A 77 -26.84 -22.61 -24.25
C THR A 77 -27.79 -23.23 -25.27
N VAL A 78 -27.22 -23.99 -26.20
CA VAL A 78 -28.01 -24.76 -27.20
C VAL A 78 -27.93 -26.23 -26.75
N SER A 79 -29.10 -26.81 -26.45
CA SER A 79 -29.18 -28.25 -26.13
C SER A 79 -29.02 -29.10 -27.39
N ALA A 80 -28.71 -30.38 -27.19
CA ALA A 80 -28.60 -31.34 -28.30
C ALA A 80 -29.87 -31.45 -29.17
N SER A 81 -31.02 -31.04 -28.60
CA SER A 81 -32.32 -30.96 -29.31
C SER A 81 -32.53 -29.64 -30.07
N GLY A 82 -31.52 -28.75 -30.15
CA GLY A 82 -31.59 -27.47 -30.84
C GLY A 82 -32.33 -26.36 -30.09
N THR A 83 -32.80 -26.62 -28.88
CA THR A 83 -33.48 -25.61 -28.08
C THR A 83 -32.47 -24.63 -27.47
N ARG A 84 -32.63 -23.34 -27.70
CA ARG A 84 -31.84 -22.27 -27.10
C ARG A 84 -32.45 -21.89 -25.73
N THR A 85 -31.71 -22.06 -24.69
CA THR A 85 -32.08 -21.63 -23.35
C THR A 85 -31.14 -20.51 -22.92
N GLN A 86 -31.69 -19.35 -22.63
CA GLN A 86 -30.93 -18.25 -22.05
C GLN A 86 -30.93 -18.39 -20.55
N GLY A 87 -29.75 -18.28 -19.91
CA GLY A 87 -29.64 -18.29 -18.47
C GLY A 87 -30.23 -17.03 -17.85
N ASN A 88 -30.64 -17.14 -16.58
CA ASN A 88 -31.11 -15.98 -15.82
C ASN A 88 -29.96 -14.97 -15.65
N ALA A 89 -30.33 -13.69 -15.60
CA ALA A 89 -29.38 -12.62 -15.32
C ALA A 89 -28.73 -12.84 -13.94
N ILE A 90 -27.42 -12.64 -13.85
CA ILE A 90 -26.60 -12.80 -12.64
C ILE A 90 -26.23 -11.40 -12.17
N ASN A 91 -26.59 -11.07 -10.94
CA ASN A 91 -26.21 -9.82 -10.32
C ASN A 91 -24.76 -9.91 -9.83
N LEU A 92 -23.98 -8.89 -10.16
CA LEU A 92 -22.66 -8.65 -9.59
C LEU A 92 -22.83 -7.80 -8.34
N THR A 93 -22.34 -8.27 -7.21
CA THR A 93 -22.43 -7.55 -5.94
C THR A 93 -21.07 -7.20 -5.41
N SER A 94 -20.97 -6.09 -4.67
CA SER A 94 -19.75 -5.74 -3.96
C SER A 94 -19.53 -6.70 -2.77
N PRO A 95 -18.34 -7.30 -2.63
CA PRO A 95 -18.05 -8.19 -1.50
C PRO A 95 -17.77 -7.44 -0.20
N ILE A 96 -17.37 -6.15 -0.27
CA ILE A 96 -17.00 -5.32 0.89
C ILE A 96 -17.59 -3.91 0.77
N ASP A 97 -17.61 -3.19 1.88
CA ASP A 97 -17.77 -1.72 1.86
C ASP A 97 -16.50 -1.08 1.33
N GLY A 98 -16.62 -0.11 0.41
CA GLY A 98 -15.43 0.53 -0.14
C GLY A 98 -15.74 1.51 -1.26
N THR A 99 -14.67 1.93 -1.92
CA THR A 99 -14.70 2.84 -3.07
C THR A 99 -14.18 2.13 -4.31
N ILE A 100 -14.83 2.32 -5.43
CA ILE A 100 -14.40 1.78 -6.73
C ILE A 100 -13.13 2.52 -7.17
N VAL A 101 -12.02 1.80 -7.23
CA VAL A 101 -10.73 2.36 -7.66
C VAL A 101 -10.49 2.19 -9.15
N GLN A 102 -11.08 1.16 -9.76
CA GLN A 102 -10.96 0.92 -11.19
C GLN A 102 -12.17 0.17 -11.73
N THR A 103 -12.62 0.55 -12.93
CA THR A 103 -13.55 -0.22 -13.75
C THR A 103 -12.81 -0.69 -15.02
N SER A 104 -12.69 -2.01 -15.18
CA SER A 104 -11.96 -2.63 -16.30
C SER A 104 -12.88 -3.12 -17.41
N ALA A 105 -14.21 -3.03 -17.22
CA ALA A 105 -15.20 -3.49 -18.15
C ALA A 105 -16.18 -2.37 -18.54
N VAL A 106 -16.73 -2.50 -19.74
CA VAL A 106 -17.73 -1.56 -20.31
C VAL A 106 -19.06 -2.29 -20.50
N GLN A 107 -20.16 -1.58 -20.25
CA GLN A 107 -21.50 -2.12 -20.54
C GLN A 107 -21.61 -2.59 -21.99
N GLY A 108 -22.19 -3.77 -22.20
CA GLY A 108 -22.29 -4.43 -23.49
C GLY A 108 -21.12 -5.35 -23.84
N GLN A 109 -20.03 -5.35 -23.06
CA GLN A 109 -18.87 -6.18 -23.27
C GLN A 109 -19.17 -7.66 -23.01
N ALA A 110 -18.62 -8.55 -23.86
CA ALA A 110 -18.59 -9.97 -23.59
C ALA A 110 -17.57 -10.28 -22.46
N VAL A 111 -17.97 -11.10 -21.51
CA VAL A 111 -17.17 -11.45 -20.35
C VAL A 111 -17.02 -12.95 -20.20
N ALA A 112 -15.89 -13.38 -19.65
CA ALA A 112 -15.59 -14.77 -19.33
C ALA A 112 -15.36 -14.94 -17.82
N PRO A 113 -15.55 -16.15 -17.25
CA PRO A 113 -15.30 -16.41 -15.87
C PRO A 113 -13.88 -16.01 -15.45
N GLY A 114 -13.76 -15.33 -14.31
CA GLY A 114 -12.49 -14.85 -13.79
C GLY A 114 -12.01 -13.51 -14.36
N LEU A 115 -12.65 -12.97 -15.40
CA LEU A 115 -12.33 -11.63 -15.91
C LEU A 115 -12.68 -10.58 -14.85
N THR A 116 -11.70 -9.82 -14.40
CA THR A 116 -11.90 -8.71 -13.45
C THR A 116 -12.68 -7.58 -14.14
N LEU A 117 -13.80 -7.19 -13.54
CA LEU A 117 -14.69 -6.15 -14.06
C LEU A 117 -14.52 -4.85 -13.31
N VAL A 118 -14.39 -4.94 -11.98
CA VAL A 118 -14.30 -3.80 -11.09
C VAL A 118 -13.28 -4.13 -9.99
N GLN A 119 -12.52 -3.13 -9.57
CA GLN A 119 -11.66 -3.20 -8.40
C GLN A 119 -12.09 -2.16 -7.39
N LEU A 120 -12.14 -2.54 -6.14
CA LEU A 120 -12.53 -1.68 -5.04
C LEU A 120 -11.61 -1.86 -3.83
N THR A 121 -11.54 -0.83 -3.00
CA THR A 121 -10.77 -0.86 -1.75
C THR A 121 -11.51 -0.12 -0.65
N ASN A 122 -11.27 -0.52 0.58
CA ASN A 122 -11.77 0.23 1.74
C ASN A 122 -10.77 1.34 2.10
N LEU A 123 -11.12 2.58 1.78
CA LEU A 123 -10.27 3.74 2.08
C LEU A 123 -10.17 4.07 3.58
N ASN A 124 -11.01 3.46 4.43
CA ASN A 124 -10.92 3.61 5.88
C ASN A 124 -9.97 2.60 6.55
N ALA A 125 -9.46 1.64 5.78
CA ALA A 125 -8.56 0.57 6.25
C ALA A 125 -7.27 0.55 5.41
N LEU A 126 -6.74 1.74 5.14
CA LEU A 126 -5.44 1.88 4.48
C LEU A 126 -4.31 1.64 5.48
N THR A 127 -3.21 1.13 4.96
CA THR A 127 -1.96 0.94 5.69
C THR A 127 -0.83 1.63 4.92
N VAL A 128 0.30 1.82 5.58
CA VAL A 128 1.54 2.22 4.91
C VAL A 128 2.48 1.02 4.91
N THR A 129 3.04 0.71 3.76
CA THR A 129 4.15 -0.24 3.65
C THR A 129 5.44 0.57 3.56
N ALA A 130 6.24 0.50 4.62
CA ALA A 130 7.56 1.13 4.69
C ALA A 130 8.65 0.08 4.49
N TYR A 131 9.65 0.39 3.68
CA TYR A 131 10.77 -0.49 3.42
C TYR A 131 11.95 -0.08 4.30
N VAL A 132 12.23 -0.92 5.30
CA VAL A 132 13.28 -0.71 6.30
C VAL A 132 14.55 -1.47 5.89
N ASP A 133 15.71 -0.84 6.04
CA ASP A 133 16.99 -1.50 5.77
C ASP A 133 17.22 -2.70 6.70
N GLU A 134 17.73 -3.80 6.15
CA GLU A 134 18.03 -5.04 6.88
C GLU A 134 18.89 -4.80 8.13
N SER A 135 19.79 -3.82 8.08
CA SER A 135 20.65 -3.46 9.20
C SER A 135 19.90 -2.86 10.39
N GLN A 136 18.72 -2.26 10.16
CA GLN A 136 17.92 -1.55 11.17
C GLN A 136 16.70 -2.35 11.63
N ILE A 137 16.32 -3.39 10.91
CA ILE A 137 15.07 -4.14 11.17
C ILE A 137 15.02 -4.74 12.58
N ASN A 138 16.16 -5.10 13.17
CA ASN A 138 16.22 -5.66 14.52
C ASN A 138 15.79 -4.65 15.61
N ASN A 139 15.82 -3.34 15.31
CA ASN A 139 15.38 -2.28 16.20
C ASN A 139 13.90 -1.99 16.09
N VAL A 140 13.26 -2.42 14.98
CA VAL A 140 11.82 -2.25 14.74
C VAL A 140 11.04 -3.36 15.42
N LYS A 141 9.98 -2.99 16.13
CA LYS A 141 9.10 -3.92 16.84
C LYS A 141 7.65 -3.61 16.56
N ILE A 142 6.81 -4.64 16.59
CA ILE A 142 5.35 -4.48 16.47
C ILE A 142 4.85 -3.63 17.63
N GLY A 143 3.97 -2.67 17.33
CA GLY A 143 3.35 -1.76 18.28
C GLY A 143 4.13 -0.45 18.52
N GLN A 144 5.29 -0.26 17.89
CA GLN A 144 5.99 1.03 17.94
C GLN A 144 5.20 2.11 17.21
N ASP A 145 5.25 3.32 17.75
CA ASP A 145 4.63 4.50 17.15
C ASP A 145 5.36 4.91 15.88
N VAL A 146 4.61 5.40 14.91
CA VAL A 146 5.13 5.85 13.62
C VAL A 146 4.47 7.16 13.23
N ASP A 147 5.28 8.15 12.88
CA ASP A 147 4.83 9.36 12.21
C ASP A 147 4.93 9.17 10.70
N VAL A 148 3.83 9.39 9.99
CA VAL A 148 3.74 9.24 8.54
C VAL A 148 3.45 10.60 7.91
N HIS A 149 4.32 11.02 7.01
CA HIS A 149 4.14 12.19 6.17
C HIS A 149 3.81 11.75 4.75
N VAL A 150 2.63 12.14 4.26
CA VAL A 150 2.22 11.83 2.88
C VAL A 150 2.62 13.00 1.97
N ASP A 151 3.38 12.72 0.92
CA ASP A 151 3.94 13.76 0.03
C ASP A 151 2.86 14.66 -0.59
N ALA A 152 1.68 14.09 -0.88
CA ALA A 152 0.54 14.84 -1.39
C ALA A 152 -0.08 15.81 -0.37
N TYR A 153 0.20 15.64 0.92
CA TYR A 153 -0.39 16.41 2.03
C TYR A 153 0.67 16.80 3.06
N SER A 154 1.67 17.56 2.62
CA SER A 154 2.85 17.95 3.42
C SER A 154 2.53 18.79 4.66
N ASP A 155 1.30 19.31 4.77
CA ASP A 155 0.78 20.06 5.91
C ASP A 155 0.21 19.18 7.03
N THR A 156 0.14 17.86 6.82
CA THR A 156 -0.53 16.92 7.70
C THR A 156 0.39 15.77 8.05
N THR A 157 0.63 15.56 9.35
CA THR A 157 1.29 14.37 9.87
C THR A 157 0.22 13.38 10.33
N TYR A 158 0.34 12.15 9.88
CA TYR A 158 -0.50 11.04 10.33
C TYR A 158 0.27 10.25 11.37
N THR A 159 -0.44 9.78 12.39
CA THR A 159 0.13 8.85 13.37
C THR A 159 -0.33 7.43 13.06
N GLY A 160 0.47 6.47 13.45
CA GLY A 160 0.16 5.06 13.27
C GLY A 160 1.07 4.18 14.10
N HIS A 161 0.92 2.88 13.94
CA HIS A 161 1.72 1.89 14.68
C HIS A 161 2.22 0.79 13.76
N VAL A 162 3.40 0.26 14.06
CA VAL A 162 3.91 -0.94 13.39
C VAL A 162 2.97 -2.12 13.66
N GLN A 163 2.26 -2.56 12.63
CA GLN A 163 1.32 -3.68 12.70
C GLN A 163 2.01 -5.03 12.48
N GLN A 164 2.87 -5.09 11.48
CA GLN A 164 3.52 -6.34 11.07
C GLN A 164 4.87 -6.06 10.41
N ILE A 165 5.83 -6.94 10.67
CA ILE A 165 7.09 -7.00 9.96
C ILE A 165 7.03 -8.23 9.05
N VAL A 166 7.17 -8.04 7.73
CA VAL A 166 7.14 -9.14 6.76
C VAL A 166 8.46 -9.89 6.83
N GLN A 167 8.41 -11.19 7.17
CA GLN A 167 9.60 -12.02 7.33
C GLN A 167 10.18 -12.47 5.97
N ALA A 168 10.30 -11.52 5.04
CA ALA A 168 10.93 -11.75 3.74
C ALA A 168 11.44 -10.41 3.22
N THR A 169 12.57 -10.43 2.52
CA THR A 169 13.10 -9.20 1.91
C THR A 169 12.30 -8.83 0.65
N ALA A 170 12.26 -7.53 0.33
CA ALA A 170 11.58 -7.04 -0.88
C ALA A 170 12.09 -7.71 -2.16
N GLY A 171 13.36 -8.09 -2.20
CA GLY A 171 13.95 -8.80 -3.33
C GLY A 171 13.35 -10.17 -3.63
N GLN A 172 12.75 -10.83 -2.62
CA GLN A 172 12.08 -12.12 -2.81
C GLN A 172 10.77 -12.00 -3.61
N PHE A 173 10.15 -10.82 -3.61
CA PHE A 173 8.91 -10.55 -4.34
C PHE A 173 9.16 -9.88 -5.70
N SER A 174 10.41 -9.56 -6.02
CA SER A 174 10.76 -9.02 -7.33
C SER A 174 10.66 -10.10 -8.40
N LEU A 175 9.81 -9.86 -9.41
CA LEU A 175 9.70 -10.73 -10.58
C LEU A 175 10.88 -10.56 -11.56
N LEU A 176 11.74 -9.57 -11.32
CA LEU A 176 12.96 -9.38 -12.12
C LEU A 176 14.03 -10.36 -11.62
N PRO A 177 14.61 -11.19 -12.50
CA PRO A 177 15.74 -12.04 -12.11
C PRO A 177 16.85 -11.12 -11.64
N THR A 178 17.36 -11.36 -10.42
CA THR A 178 18.64 -10.80 -10.01
C THR A 178 19.66 -11.24 -11.06
N GLN A 179 20.18 -10.28 -11.83
CA GLN A 179 21.22 -10.59 -12.82
C GLN A 179 22.37 -11.23 -12.05
N ASP A 180 22.59 -12.53 -12.30
CA ASP A 180 23.84 -13.18 -11.96
C ASP A 180 24.95 -12.43 -12.70
N ASN A 181 25.62 -11.52 -11.98
CA ASN A 181 26.81 -10.87 -12.48
C ASN A 181 27.91 -11.94 -12.55
N ALA A 182 28.01 -12.59 -13.70
CA ALA A 182 29.03 -13.57 -14.04
C ALA A 182 30.49 -13.01 -14.01
N SER A 183 30.68 -11.79 -13.54
CA SER A 183 31.96 -11.09 -13.48
C SER A 183 32.60 -11.00 -12.10
N GLY A 184 32.18 -11.84 -11.13
CA GLY A 184 32.96 -12.06 -9.90
C GLY A 184 33.06 -10.89 -8.90
N ASN A 185 32.43 -9.78 -9.15
CA ASN A 185 32.42 -8.62 -8.24
C ASN A 185 31.05 -8.52 -7.56
N PHE A 186 30.88 -9.23 -6.43
CA PHE A 186 29.66 -9.14 -5.61
C PHE A 186 29.60 -7.78 -4.92
N THR A 187 28.85 -6.84 -5.49
CA THR A 187 28.44 -5.66 -4.74
C THR A 187 27.25 -6.07 -3.86
N LYS A 188 27.46 -6.15 -2.54
CA LYS A 188 26.37 -6.39 -1.60
C LYS A 188 25.37 -5.24 -1.70
N VAL A 189 24.19 -5.48 -2.28
CA VAL A 189 23.07 -4.54 -2.23
C VAL A 189 22.34 -4.72 -0.90
N SER A 190 22.09 -3.61 -0.21
CA SER A 190 21.27 -3.62 1.01
C SER A 190 19.89 -4.16 0.69
N GLN A 191 19.48 -5.18 1.42
CA GLN A 191 18.12 -5.73 1.32
C GLN A 191 17.18 -4.90 2.18
N ARG A 192 15.93 -4.75 1.75
CA ARG A 192 14.90 -4.03 2.47
C ARG A 192 13.79 -4.97 2.91
N VAL A 193 13.30 -4.76 4.12
CA VAL A 193 12.26 -5.57 4.74
C VAL A 193 10.98 -4.73 4.80
N PRO A 194 9.87 -5.19 4.22
CA PRO A 194 8.61 -4.48 4.31
C PRO A 194 8.05 -4.50 5.73
N VAL A 195 7.69 -3.34 6.23
CA VAL A 195 7.00 -3.13 7.51
C VAL A 195 5.63 -2.52 7.22
N ILE A 196 4.59 -3.18 7.70
CA ILE A 196 3.21 -2.71 7.54
C ILE A 196 2.84 -1.88 8.75
N ILE A 197 2.39 -0.65 8.51
CA ILE A 197 2.05 0.35 9.50
C ILE A 197 0.56 0.67 9.35
N THR A 198 -0.20 0.63 10.44
CA THR A 198 -1.57 1.16 10.48
C THR A 198 -1.53 2.67 10.51
N ILE A 199 -2.58 3.31 10.00
CA ILE A 199 -2.77 4.76 10.11
C ILE A 199 -3.95 5.02 11.03
N ASP A 200 -3.77 5.85 12.05
CA ASP A 200 -4.82 6.24 12.99
C ASP A 200 -5.61 7.42 12.43
N GLY A 201 -6.55 7.11 11.53
CA GLY A 201 -7.42 8.09 10.90
C GLY A 201 -6.85 8.70 9.61
N SER A 202 -7.74 9.31 8.83
CA SER A 202 -7.40 9.92 7.53
C SER A 202 -6.97 11.40 7.64
N GLY A 203 -6.92 11.97 8.85
CA GLY A 203 -6.65 13.41 9.04
C GLY A 203 -7.61 14.33 8.27
N GLY A 204 -8.78 13.82 7.86
CA GLY A 204 -9.76 14.58 7.05
C GLY A 204 -9.37 14.76 5.58
N LYS A 205 -8.33 14.07 5.12
CA LYS A 205 -7.89 14.06 3.71
C LYS A 205 -8.26 12.73 3.05
N ASP A 206 -8.46 12.76 1.75
CA ASP A 206 -8.76 11.56 0.96
C ASP A 206 -7.45 10.83 0.60
N LEU A 207 -7.02 9.95 1.50
CA LEU A 207 -5.88 9.07 1.22
C LEU A 207 -6.29 8.03 0.19
N VAL A 208 -5.41 7.79 -0.78
CA VAL A 208 -5.61 6.76 -1.80
C VAL A 208 -4.38 5.85 -1.86
N PRO A 209 -4.56 4.55 -2.19
CA PRO A 209 -3.43 3.65 -2.40
C PRO A 209 -2.48 4.16 -3.49
N GLY A 210 -1.17 3.99 -3.28
CA GLY A 210 -0.13 4.40 -4.22
C GLY A 210 0.49 5.76 -3.95
N LEU A 211 0.01 6.53 -2.96
CA LEU A 211 0.68 7.77 -2.55
C LEU A 211 2.03 7.46 -1.89
N SER A 212 3.06 8.21 -2.27
CA SER A 212 4.37 8.16 -1.63
C SER A 212 4.32 8.80 -0.24
N THR A 213 5.06 8.21 0.68
CA THR A 213 5.12 8.66 2.08
C THR A 213 6.52 8.53 2.64
N GLU A 214 6.82 9.38 3.61
CA GLU A 214 7.95 9.23 4.52
C GLU A 214 7.43 8.68 5.85
N ALA A 215 8.08 7.66 6.39
CA ALA A 215 7.71 7.05 7.66
C ALA A 215 8.85 7.17 8.66
N THR A 216 8.56 7.75 9.83
CA THR A 216 9.51 7.87 10.96
C THR A 216 9.04 6.97 12.09
N ILE A 217 9.77 5.89 12.32
CA ILE A 217 9.49 4.89 13.35
C ILE A 217 10.21 5.28 14.64
N HIS A 218 9.48 5.30 15.75
CA HIS A 218 10.01 5.53 17.09
C HIS A 218 10.55 4.22 17.65
N LEU A 219 11.87 4.07 17.70
CA LEU A 219 12.53 2.80 18.06
C LEU A 219 12.50 2.50 19.54
N HIS A 220 12.33 3.52 20.42
CA HIS A 220 12.40 3.41 21.88
C HIS A 220 11.40 4.31 22.59
#